data_c3b52cd9fd3848fbac7d3de3b6d2e340
#
_entry.id   c3b52cd9fd3848fbac7d3de3b6d2e340
#
_cell.length_a   1.000
_cell.length_b   1.000
_cell.length_c   1.000
_cell.angle_alpha   90.00
_cell.angle_beta   90.00
_cell.angle_gamma   90.00
#
_symmetry.space_group_name_H-M   'P 1'
#
loop_
_entity.id
_entity.type
_entity.pdbx_description
1 polymer ?
#
loop_
_entity_poly.entity_id
_entity_poly.type
_entity_poly.pdbx_seq_one_letter_code
_entity_poly.pdbx_strand_id
1 'polypeptide(L)'
;MWRTRRNTLDREALSLVVHGPEFRNGELLVLNPDFFPDVQILDLVEVSQPERAHPRLVLSVESLAPVRGKLQVSVAKEIAAQFGLEAFRPVTVRRVDQRDVSVDFVELSFKDQFLSRADIWRFKVRMLGQCLYVGRTVEWLGIRSQVDAILANNTQLNCGVIGDATKIVVRSRSSRLFWLVQMSTEMWEFAPDGEIYYEKLLNRLLRVLIAKWSESSVSHSVTIIAFSRSFYDASQFPDGFDPRKAPFSDPRRQGFGPGCGAPGINMANGYGPTIHVDPVSGRYYEDFYKVVVMNFTGLDWNRLLLLLKKEFASYYETHRWRTPEEFSPAQY
;
A
#
# COMPACT_ATOMS: atom_id res chain seq x y z
N MET A 1 24.70 -38.40 -22.06
CA MET A 1 25.53 -37.64 -23.03
C MET A 1 24.60 -36.73 -23.82
N TRP A 2 24.24 -35.58 -23.24
CA TRP A 2 23.34 -34.60 -23.84
C TRP A 2 24.19 -33.61 -24.61
N ARG A 3 24.08 -33.64 -25.94
CA ARG A 3 24.68 -32.63 -26.82
C ARG A 3 23.97 -31.32 -26.57
N THR A 4 24.64 -30.39 -25.92
CA THR A 4 24.29 -28.97 -25.90
C THR A 4 24.28 -28.49 -27.36
N ARG A 5 23.09 -28.39 -27.96
CA ARG A 5 22.92 -27.63 -29.20
C ARG A 5 23.27 -26.17 -28.85
N ARG A 6 24.44 -25.73 -29.26
CA ARG A 6 24.76 -24.32 -29.35
C ARG A 6 23.77 -23.71 -30.33
N ASN A 7 22.77 -23.01 -29.81
CA ASN A 7 21.89 -22.16 -30.61
C ASN A 7 22.70 -20.93 -31.05
N THR A 8 23.46 -21.09 -32.11
CA THR A 8 24.11 -20.01 -32.81
C THR A 8 23.08 -19.25 -33.66
N LEU A 9 22.41 -18.28 -33.04
CA LEU A 9 21.86 -17.11 -33.71
C LEU A 9 23.00 -16.06 -33.98
N ASP A 10 24.24 -16.49 -33.98
CA ASP A 10 25.41 -15.69 -34.45
C ASP A 10 25.36 -15.58 -36.00
N ARG A 11 24.33 -14.90 -36.48
CA ARG A 11 24.23 -14.48 -37.87
C ARG A 11 24.31 -12.96 -37.89
N GLU A 12 25.11 -12.44 -38.80
CA GLU A 12 25.32 -11.06 -39.22
C GLU A 12 24.76 -10.00 -38.25
N ALA A 13 25.61 -9.07 -37.85
CA ALA A 13 25.20 -7.99 -36.96
C ALA A 13 23.94 -7.29 -37.51
N LEU A 14 22.82 -7.54 -36.86
CA LEU A 14 21.50 -6.97 -37.23
C LEU A 14 21.48 -5.49 -36.85
N SER A 15 20.77 -4.67 -37.62
CA SER A 15 20.65 -3.24 -37.33
C SER A 15 19.43 -2.99 -36.38
N LEU A 16 19.69 -2.33 -35.25
CA LEU A 16 18.65 -1.94 -34.32
C LEU A 16 17.88 -0.72 -34.82
N VAL A 17 16.57 -0.80 -34.82
CA VAL A 17 15.67 0.34 -35.00
C VAL A 17 15.01 0.68 -33.66
N VAL A 18 14.79 1.96 -33.41
CA VAL A 18 14.07 2.44 -32.22
C VAL A 18 12.74 3.02 -32.67
N HIS A 19 11.64 2.55 -32.07
CA HIS A 19 10.29 2.96 -32.45
C HIS A 19 9.56 3.70 -31.30
N GLY A 20 8.61 4.55 -31.68
CA GLY A 20 7.74 5.26 -30.75
C GLY A 20 6.54 4.43 -30.30
N PRO A 21 5.75 4.93 -29.31
CA PRO A 21 4.61 4.22 -28.74
C PRO A 21 3.46 3.97 -29.74
N GLU A 22 3.38 4.75 -30.81
CA GLU A 22 2.39 4.60 -31.88
C GLU A 22 2.64 3.36 -32.76
N PHE A 23 3.83 2.79 -32.67
CA PHE A 23 4.18 1.64 -33.48
C PHE A 23 3.68 0.36 -32.83
N ARG A 24 2.88 -0.42 -33.57
CA ARG A 24 2.34 -1.72 -33.14
C ARG A 24 1.77 -1.77 -31.73
N ASN A 25 0.94 -0.80 -31.39
CA ASN A 25 0.24 -0.76 -30.11
C ASN A 25 1.18 -0.76 -28.87
N GLY A 26 2.40 -0.22 -29.01
CA GLY A 26 3.33 -0.09 -27.90
C GLY A 26 4.09 -1.37 -27.55
N GLU A 27 4.25 -2.31 -28.49
CA GLU A 27 5.11 -3.49 -28.28
C GLU A 27 6.53 -3.06 -27.92
N LEU A 28 7.11 -3.69 -26.89
CA LEU A 28 8.45 -3.33 -26.42
C LEU A 28 9.56 -3.82 -27.35
N LEU A 29 9.35 -4.97 -27.99
CA LEU A 29 10.28 -5.61 -28.88
C LEU A 29 9.54 -6.15 -30.11
N VAL A 30 10.01 -5.80 -31.30
CA VAL A 30 9.52 -6.32 -32.57
C VAL A 30 10.64 -7.03 -33.29
N LEU A 31 10.43 -8.30 -33.59
CA LEU A 31 11.34 -9.12 -34.38
C LEU A 31 10.69 -9.48 -35.72
N ASN A 32 11.44 -9.37 -36.80
CA ASN A 32 10.96 -9.80 -38.11
C ASN A 32 11.16 -11.32 -38.26
N PRO A 33 10.08 -12.11 -38.40
CA PRO A 33 10.18 -13.56 -38.47
C PRO A 33 11.04 -14.09 -39.63
N ASP A 34 11.22 -13.32 -40.71
CA ASP A 34 12.09 -13.71 -41.81
C ASP A 34 13.56 -13.84 -41.40
N PHE A 35 13.98 -13.06 -40.37
CA PHE A 35 15.32 -13.12 -39.82
C PHE A 35 15.43 -14.02 -38.58
N PHE A 36 14.30 -14.38 -37.97
CA PHE A 36 14.22 -15.16 -36.72
C PHE A 36 13.24 -16.34 -36.87
N PRO A 37 13.49 -17.31 -37.78
CA PRO A 37 12.55 -18.40 -38.08
C PRO A 37 12.34 -19.35 -36.87
N ASP A 38 13.30 -19.44 -35.95
CA ASP A 38 13.27 -20.35 -34.80
C ASP A 38 12.68 -19.73 -33.52
N VAL A 39 12.31 -18.44 -33.58
CA VAL A 39 11.74 -17.71 -32.43
C VAL A 39 10.23 -17.84 -32.43
N GLN A 40 9.68 -18.08 -31.26
CA GLN A 40 8.25 -18.21 -31.03
C GLN A 40 7.72 -17.10 -30.09
N ILE A 41 6.42 -16.85 -30.13
CA ILE A 41 5.75 -15.97 -29.17
C ILE A 41 5.96 -16.54 -27.76
N LEU A 42 6.25 -15.65 -26.80
CA LEU A 42 6.62 -15.93 -25.41
C LEU A 42 8.06 -16.43 -25.20
N ASP A 43 8.86 -16.60 -26.26
CA ASP A 43 10.28 -16.82 -26.08
C ASP A 43 10.94 -15.64 -25.37
N LEU A 44 11.91 -15.96 -24.53
CA LEU A 44 12.74 -14.96 -23.86
C LEU A 44 13.99 -14.72 -24.71
N VAL A 45 14.25 -13.46 -25.02
CA VAL A 45 15.40 -13.06 -25.79
C VAL A 45 16.22 -11.98 -25.07
N GLU A 46 17.53 -12.16 -25.11
CA GLU A 46 18.50 -11.16 -24.67
C GLU A 46 18.88 -10.31 -25.88
N VAL A 47 18.76 -9.00 -25.72
CA VAL A 47 19.13 -8.00 -26.73
C VAL A 47 20.40 -7.28 -26.24
N SER A 48 21.46 -7.30 -27.05
CA SER A 48 22.74 -6.69 -26.69
C SER A 48 23.40 -6.00 -27.87
N GLN A 49 24.14 -4.95 -27.58
CA GLN A 49 25.02 -4.28 -28.54
C GLN A 49 26.49 -4.62 -28.22
N PRO A 50 27.19 -5.43 -29.04
CA PRO A 50 28.49 -5.99 -28.67
C PRO A 50 29.60 -4.94 -28.52
N GLU A 51 29.42 -3.79 -29.12
CA GLU A 51 30.45 -2.72 -29.13
C GLU A 51 30.41 -1.80 -27.90
N ARG A 52 29.46 -2.02 -27.00
CA ARG A 52 29.23 -1.12 -25.86
C ARG A 52 28.82 -1.88 -24.60
N ALA A 53 29.34 -1.44 -23.46
CA ALA A 53 28.87 -1.90 -22.17
C ALA A 53 27.51 -1.26 -21.87
N HIS A 54 26.50 -2.03 -21.74
CA HIS A 54 25.16 -1.61 -21.33
C HIS A 54 24.55 -2.64 -20.36
N PRO A 55 23.54 -2.26 -19.57
CA PRO A 55 22.84 -3.22 -18.73
C PRO A 55 22.24 -4.34 -19.58
N ARG A 56 22.26 -5.56 -19.05
CA ARG A 56 21.63 -6.72 -19.69
C ARG A 56 20.14 -6.43 -19.91
N LEU A 57 19.66 -6.60 -21.14
CA LEU A 57 18.25 -6.46 -21.50
C LEU A 57 17.70 -7.81 -21.93
N VAL A 58 16.69 -8.29 -21.20
CA VAL A 58 15.91 -9.47 -21.54
C VAL A 58 14.47 -9.04 -21.75
N LEU A 59 13.86 -9.47 -22.84
CA LEU A 59 12.47 -9.20 -23.18
C LEU A 59 11.76 -10.48 -23.63
N SER A 60 10.46 -10.50 -23.45
CA SER A 60 9.60 -11.55 -24.00
C SER A 60 9.16 -11.15 -25.41
N VAL A 61 9.10 -12.09 -26.31
CA VAL A 61 8.56 -11.89 -27.66
C VAL A 61 7.04 -11.85 -27.58
N GLU A 62 6.47 -10.67 -27.77
CA GLU A 62 5.02 -10.46 -27.65
C GLU A 62 4.29 -10.76 -28.97
N SER A 63 4.92 -10.48 -30.10
CA SER A 63 4.37 -10.78 -31.42
C SER A 63 5.45 -11.08 -32.47
N LEU A 64 5.09 -11.82 -33.51
CA LEU A 64 5.91 -12.18 -34.66
C LEU A 64 5.23 -11.81 -35.97
N ALA A 65 4.39 -10.78 -36.00
CA ALA A 65 3.71 -10.38 -37.21
C ALA A 65 4.70 -9.84 -38.26
N PRO A 66 4.56 -10.17 -39.54
CA PRO A 66 5.45 -9.72 -40.60
C PRO A 66 5.57 -8.18 -40.62
N VAL A 67 6.79 -7.69 -40.74
CA VAL A 67 7.06 -6.26 -40.89
C VAL A 67 7.43 -5.99 -42.34
N ARG A 68 6.74 -5.06 -43.00
CA ARG A 68 7.10 -4.64 -44.35
C ARG A 68 8.40 -3.88 -44.34
N GLY A 69 9.31 -4.19 -45.22
CA GLY A 69 10.55 -3.48 -45.42
C GLY A 69 11.80 -4.16 -44.82
N LYS A 70 12.87 -3.39 -44.60
CA LYS A 70 14.18 -3.87 -44.13
C LYS A 70 14.33 -3.94 -42.62
N LEU A 71 13.22 -3.79 -41.87
CA LEU A 71 13.24 -3.86 -40.41
C LEU A 71 13.61 -5.27 -39.98
N GLN A 72 14.64 -5.40 -39.17
CA GLN A 72 15.12 -6.67 -38.60
C GLN A 72 14.74 -6.79 -37.12
N VAL A 73 15.16 -5.82 -36.32
CA VAL A 73 14.91 -5.72 -34.88
C VAL A 73 14.50 -4.30 -34.55
N SER A 74 13.44 -4.14 -33.76
CA SER A 74 13.04 -2.84 -33.26
C SER A 74 12.71 -2.91 -31.78
N VAL A 75 13.18 -1.92 -31.00
CA VAL A 75 12.94 -1.77 -29.56
C VAL A 75 12.24 -0.45 -29.30
N ALA A 76 11.32 -0.44 -28.35
CA ALA A 76 10.63 0.78 -27.94
C ALA A 76 11.63 1.85 -27.42
N LYS A 77 11.36 3.11 -27.74
CA LYS A 77 12.23 4.26 -27.40
C LYS A 77 12.53 4.35 -25.91
N GLU A 78 11.57 4.06 -25.07
CA GLU A 78 11.72 4.10 -23.62
C GLU A 78 12.71 3.04 -23.13
N ILE A 79 12.63 1.83 -23.68
CA ILE A 79 13.53 0.72 -23.37
C ILE A 79 14.93 1.03 -23.89
N ALA A 80 15.05 1.50 -25.14
CA ALA A 80 16.33 1.85 -25.71
C ALA A 80 17.06 2.92 -24.88
N ALA A 81 16.33 3.96 -24.45
CA ALA A 81 16.88 5.03 -23.60
C ALA A 81 17.31 4.50 -22.23
N GLN A 82 16.47 3.68 -21.57
CA GLN A 82 16.74 3.15 -20.24
C GLN A 82 17.94 2.20 -20.22
N PHE A 83 18.11 1.39 -21.26
CA PHE A 83 19.20 0.41 -21.36
C PHE A 83 20.41 0.92 -22.16
N GLY A 84 20.39 2.18 -22.59
CA GLY A 84 21.51 2.79 -23.31
C GLY A 84 21.76 2.22 -24.71
N LEU A 85 20.70 1.70 -25.36
CA LEU A 85 20.78 1.17 -26.72
C LEU A 85 20.69 2.31 -27.75
N GLU A 86 21.55 2.27 -28.78
CA GLU A 86 21.60 3.28 -29.85
C GLU A 86 20.95 2.72 -31.13
N ALA A 87 20.15 3.56 -31.80
CA ALA A 87 19.55 3.23 -33.09
C ALA A 87 20.61 3.09 -34.17
N PHE A 88 20.35 2.24 -35.16
CA PHE A 88 21.19 1.98 -36.32
C PHE A 88 22.59 1.38 -36.00
N ARG A 89 22.77 0.89 -34.79
CA ARG A 89 23.97 0.15 -34.40
C ARG A 89 23.76 -1.36 -34.52
N PRO A 90 24.84 -2.12 -34.66
CA PRO A 90 24.80 -3.56 -34.62
C PRO A 90 24.15 -4.09 -33.32
N VAL A 91 23.25 -5.04 -33.43
CA VAL A 91 22.57 -5.67 -32.27
C VAL A 91 22.59 -7.19 -32.43
N THR A 92 22.78 -7.88 -31.33
CA THR A 92 22.69 -9.33 -31.26
C THR A 92 21.43 -9.69 -30.44
N VAL A 93 20.62 -10.60 -30.97
CA VAL A 93 19.45 -11.15 -30.29
C VAL A 93 19.69 -12.62 -30.05
N ARG A 94 19.65 -13.03 -28.80
CA ARG A 94 19.92 -14.40 -28.38
C ARG A 94 18.75 -14.94 -27.56
N ARG A 95 18.22 -16.10 -27.91
CA ARG A 95 17.25 -16.80 -27.07
C ARG A 95 17.91 -17.26 -25.77
N VAL A 96 17.26 -17.08 -24.65
CA VAL A 96 17.74 -17.43 -23.32
C VAL A 96 16.73 -18.34 -22.60
N ASP A 97 17.25 -19.23 -21.74
CA ASP A 97 16.40 -20.06 -20.91
C ASP A 97 15.87 -19.25 -19.74
N GLN A 98 14.62 -19.49 -19.32
CA GLN A 98 14.02 -18.82 -18.17
C GLN A 98 14.87 -18.97 -16.91
N ARG A 99 15.50 -20.13 -16.71
CA ARG A 99 16.33 -20.40 -15.54
C ARG A 99 17.55 -19.49 -15.43
N ASP A 100 18.12 -19.10 -16.58
CA ASP A 100 19.33 -18.27 -16.64
C ASP A 100 19.04 -16.78 -16.40
N VAL A 101 17.78 -16.40 -16.48
CA VAL A 101 17.31 -15.01 -16.38
C VAL A 101 16.28 -14.80 -15.28
N SER A 102 15.95 -15.86 -14.54
CA SER A 102 15.08 -15.77 -13.36
C SER A 102 15.75 -14.97 -12.25
N VAL A 103 14.95 -14.16 -11.56
CA VAL A 103 15.41 -13.31 -10.47
C VAL A 103 14.94 -13.83 -9.11
N ASP A 104 15.70 -13.51 -8.06
CA ASP A 104 15.40 -13.96 -6.70
C ASP A 104 14.35 -13.11 -6.02
N PHE A 105 14.32 -11.80 -6.38
CA PHE A 105 13.50 -10.83 -5.70
C PHE A 105 13.01 -9.75 -6.66
N VAL A 106 11.73 -9.40 -6.53
CA VAL A 106 11.11 -8.26 -7.22
C VAL A 106 10.30 -7.45 -6.22
N GLU A 107 10.52 -6.14 -6.21
CA GLU A 107 9.74 -5.20 -5.43
C GLU A 107 8.75 -4.47 -6.34
N LEU A 108 7.47 -4.54 -5.96
CA LEU A 108 6.36 -3.91 -6.65
C LEU A 108 5.69 -2.89 -5.77
N SER A 109 5.45 -1.69 -6.26
CA SER A 109 4.70 -0.67 -5.53
C SER A 109 3.33 -0.40 -6.15
N PHE A 110 2.37 -0.15 -5.27
CA PHE A 110 0.99 0.21 -5.61
C PHE A 110 0.69 1.58 -5.02
N LYS A 111 0.08 2.45 -5.81
CA LYS A 111 -0.33 3.78 -5.37
C LYS A 111 -1.84 3.94 -5.61
N ASP A 112 -2.51 4.59 -4.66
CA ASP A 112 -3.94 4.92 -4.71
C ASP A 112 -4.87 3.72 -4.95
N GLN A 113 -4.43 2.52 -4.54
CA GLN A 113 -5.16 1.27 -4.66
C GLN A 113 -5.17 0.55 -3.32
N PHE A 114 -6.36 0.10 -2.90
CA PHE A 114 -6.56 -0.62 -1.64
C PHE A 114 -6.87 -2.08 -1.95
N LEU A 115 -5.80 -2.88 -2.08
CA LEU A 115 -5.89 -4.26 -2.52
C LEU A 115 -6.12 -5.23 -1.35
N SER A 116 -6.99 -6.20 -1.53
CA SER A 116 -7.14 -7.32 -0.63
C SER A 116 -5.95 -8.30 -0.75
N ARG A 117 -5.78 -9.18 0.24
CA ARG A 117 -4.78 -10.26 0.15
C ARG A 117 -5.03 -11.17 -1.04
N ALA A 118 -6.30 -11.42 -1.39
CA ALA A 118 -6.67 -12.24 -2.52
C ALA A 118 -6.28 -11.59 -3.85
N ASP A 119 -6.47 -10.28 -3.99
CA ASP A 119 -6.09 -9.53 -5.18
C ASP A 119 -4.57 -9.55 -5.37
N ILE A 120 -3.82 -9.31 -4.29
CA ILE A 120 -2.35 -9.38 -4.30
C ILE A 120 -1.88 -10.77 -4.69
N TRP A 121 -2.50 -11.83 -4.16
CA TRP A 121 -2.15 -13.20 -4.49
C TRP A 121 -2.40 -13.52 -5.97
N ARG A 122 -3.58 -13.17 -6.50
CA ARG A 122 -3.94 -13.36 -7.91
C ARG A 122 -2.98 -12.60 -8.84
N PHE A 123 -2.65 -11.36 -8.47
CA PHE A 123 -1.70 -10.55 -9.20
C PHE A 123 -0.31 -11.23 -9.24
N LYS A 124 0.19 -11.72 -8.10
CA LYS A 124 1.47 -12.44 -8.03
C LYS A 124 1.48 -13.69 -8.94
N VAL A 125 0.43 -14.48 -8.90
CA VAL A 125 0.32 -15.68 -9.76
C VAL A 125 0.36 -15.30 -11.25
N ARG A 126 -0.27 -14.20 -11.63
CA ARG A 126 -0.26 -13.71 -13.02
C ARG A 126 1.11 -13.23 -13.47
N MET A 127 1.94 -12.79 -12.54
CA MET A 127 3.29 -12.30 -12.83
C MET A 127 4.31 -13.41 -13.14
N LEU A 128 4.00 -14.67 -12.82
CA LEU A 128 4.90 -15.80 -13.11
C LEU A 128 5.19 -15.90 -14.61
N GLY A 129 6.45 -16.07 -14.95
CA GLY A 129 6.94 -16.16 -16.33
C GLY A 129 7.04 -14.81 -17.06
N GLN A 130 6.60 -13.70 -16.45
CA GLN A 130 6.71 -12.41 -17.10
C GLN A 130 8.12 -11.83 -16.97
N CYS A 131 8.55 -11.18 -18.05
CA CYS A 131 9.76 -10.41 -18.09
C CYS A 131 9.49 -8.99 -17.59
N LEU A 132 10.23 -8.55 -16.59
CA LEU A 132 10.09 -7.23 -15.98
C LEU A 132 11.38 -6.44 -16.10
N TYR A 133 11.24 -5.12 -16.08
CA TYR A 133 12.34 -4.18 -15.92
C TYR A 133 11.97 -3.09 -14.90
N VAL A 134 12.96 -2.53 -14.25
CA VAL A 134 12.78 -1.48 -13.24
C VAL A 134 12.07 -0.28 -13.87
N GLY A 135 11.05 0.25 -13.22
CA GLY A 135 10.22 1.34 -13.72
C GLY A 135 9.03 0.89 -14.59
N ARG A 136 8.97 -0.39 -15.01
CA ARG A 136 7.81 -0.91 -15.76
C ARG A 136 6.54 -0.81 -14.94
N THR A 137 5.50 -0.27 -15.57
CA THR A 137 4.14 -0.37 -15.04
C THR A 137 3.48 -1.63 -15.57
N VAL A 138 2.98 -2.46 -14.67
CA VAL A 138 2.21 -3.67 -15.01
C VAL A 138 0.78 -3.46 -14.57
N GLU A 139 -0.16 -3.76 -15.48
CA GLU A 139 -1.58 -3.65 -15.21
C GLU A 139 -2.29 -4.97 -15.48
N TRP A 140 -3.16 -5.37 -14.57
CA TRP A 140 -4.01 -6.56 -14.70
C TRP A 140 -5.30 -6.41 -13.90
N LEU A 141 -6.44 -6.57 -14.54
CA LEU A 141 -7.80 -6.43 -13.95
C LEU A 141 -7.97 -5.14 -13.13
N GLY A 142 -7.47 -4.03 -13.66
CA GLY A 142 -7.53 -2.73 -12.99
C GLY A 142 -6.51 -2.53 -11.85
N ILE A 143 -5.70 -3.53 -11.53
CA ILE A 143 -4.59 -3.41 -10.59
C ILE A 143 -3.37 -2.94 -11.37
N ARG A 144 -2.84 -1.77 -10.98
CA ARG A 144 -1.65 -1.16 -11.57
C ARG A 144 -0.52 -1.15 -10.57
N SER A 145 0.63 -1.70 -10.96
CA SER A 145 1.84 -1.78 -10.14
C SER A 145 3.04 -1.27 -10.90
N GLN A 146 3.98 -0.64 -10.19
CA GLN A 146 5.28 -0.26 -10.72
C GLN A 146 6.37 -1.18 -10.16
N VAL A 147 7.31 -1.57 -11.01
CA VAL A 147 8.49 -2.33 -10.60
C VAL A 147 9.53 -1.37 -10.05
N ASP A 148 9.80 -1.44 -8.75
CA ASP A 148 10.75 -0.53 -8.09
C ASP A 148 12.17 -1.11 -8.02
N ALA A 149 12.31 -2.43 -7.80
CA ALA A 149 13.62 -3.08 -7.74
C ALA A 149 13.56 -4.55 -8.18
N ILE A 150 14.65 -5.01 -8.74
CA ILE A 150 14.89 -6.39 -9.16
C ILE A 150 16.26 -6.82 -8.66
N LEU A 151 16.35 -7.98 -7.99
CA LEU A 151 17.61 -8.52 -7.50
C LEU A 151 17.79 -9.99 -7.91
N ALA A 152 19.01 -10.35 -8.24
CA ALA A 152 19.44 -11.73 -8.37
C ALA A 152 20.85 -11.88 -7.79
N ASN A 153 21.11 -12.96 -7.05
CA ASN A 153 22.39 -13.21 -6.38
C ASN A 153 22.87 -12.00 -5.55
N ASN A 154 21.94 -11.36 -4.83
CA ASN A 154 22.18 -10.17 -4.02
C ASN A 154 22.70 -8.93 -4.80
N THR A 155 22.57 -8.95 -6.13
CA THR A 155 22.94 -7.84 -7.03
C THR A 155 21.70 -7.22 -7.63
N GLN A 156 21.66 -5.89 -7.67
CA GLN A 156 20.57 -5.17 -8.32
C GLN A 156 20.68 -5.30 -9.83
N LEU A 157 19.58 -5.68 -10.46
CA LEU A 157 19.46 -5.82 -11.92
C LEU A 157 18.44 -4.82 -12.46
N ASN A 158 18.58 -4.49 -13.75
CA ASN A 158 17.64 -3.60 -14.42
C ASN A 158 16.45 -4.37 -15.04
N CYS A 159 16.61 -5.65 -15.33
CA CYS A 159 15.53 -6.51 -15.83
C CYS A 159 15.74 -7.96 -15.43
N GLY A 160 14.69 -8.77 -15.59
CA GLY A 160 14.72 -10.21 -15.40
C GLY A 160 13.33 -10.84 -15.45
N VAL A 161 13.27 -12.15 -15.26
CA VAL A 161 12.03 -12.92 -15.39
C VAL A 161 11.60 -13.45 -14.02
N ILE A 162 10.31 -13.37 -13.75
CA ILE A 162 9.73 -13.93 -12.53
C ILE A 162 9.63 -15.45 -12.68
N GLY A 163 10.41 -16.18 -11.89
CA GLY A 163 10.35 -17.63 -11.77
C GLY A 163 9.50 -18.07 -10.57
N ASP A 164 9.31 -19.38 -10.44
CA ASP A 164 8.53 -19.96 -9.34
C ASP A 164 9.15 -19.67 -7.96
N ALA A 165 10.48 -19.57 -7.88
CA ALA A 165 11.22 -19.28 -6.64
C ALA A 165 11.35 -17.77 -6.37
N THR A 166 10.93 -16.89 -7.28
CA THR A 166 11.05 -15.44 -7.13
C THR A 166 10.20 -14.93 -5.97
N LYS A 167 10.82 -14.25 -5.02
CA LYS A 167 10.12 -13.56 -3.93
C LYS A 167 9.57 -12.22 -4.43
N ILE A 168 8.25 -12.14 -4.59
CA ILE A 168 7.58 -10.89 -4.95
C ILE A 168 7.17 -10.16 -3.67
N VAL A 169 7.77 -8.99 -3.42
CA VAL A 169 7.42 -8.10 -2.31
C VAL A 169 6.55 -6.98 -2.83
N VAL A 170 5.47 -6.76 -2.14
CA VAL A 170 4.49 -5.71 -2.47
C VAL A 170 4.61 -4.60 -1.44
N ARG A 171 4.85 -3.38 -1.90
CA ARG A 171 4.80 -2.18 -1.08
C ARG A 171 3.60 -1.33 -1.49
N SER A 172 2.72 -1.10 -0.56
CA SER A 172 1.63 -0.16 -0.78
C SER A 172 2.10 1.24 -0.41
N ARG A 173 1.99 2.15 -1.36
CA ARG A 173 2.13 3.60 -1.10
C ARG A 173 0.82 4.22 -0.64
N SER A 174 -0.24 3.42 -0.60
CA SER A 174 -1.57 3.80 -0.14
C SER A 174 -2.13 2.70 0.75
N SER A 175 -2.54 3.04 1.96
CA SER A 175 -3.12 2.10 2.91
C SER A 175 -4.31 2.74 3.62
N ARG A 176 -5.28 1.93 4.01
CA ARG A 176 -6.31 2.35 4.96
C ARG A 176 -5.79 2.13 6.37
N LEU A 177 -5.71 3.21 7.12
CA LEU A 177 -5.22 3.21 8.50
C LEU A 177 -6.36 3.57 9.43
N PHE A 178 -6.55 2.76 10.46
CA PHE A 178 -7.47 3.03 11.55
C PHE A 178 -6.66 3.35 12.79
N TRP A 179 -6.74 4.59 13.24
CA TRP A 179 -6.12 5.01 14.50
C TRP A 179 -7.19 4.96 15.59
N LEU A 180 -7.03 4.01 16.47
CA LEU A 180 -7.83 3.90 17.67
C LEU A 180 -7.16 4.71 18.77
N VAL A 181 -7.74 5.84 19.12
CA VAL A 181 -7.21 6.77 20.10
C VAL A 181 -7.97 6.58 21.40
N GLN A 182 -7.30 6.03 22.40
CA GLN A 182 -7.87 5.84 23.70
C GLN A 182 -8.00 7.19 24.43
N MET A 183 -9.18 7.47 24.94
CA MET A 183 -9.51 8.68 25.66
C MET A 183 -9.61 8.36 27.16
N SER A 184 -8.56 7.73 27.71
CA SER A 184 -8.45 7.42 29.13
C SER A 184 -7.72 8.52 29.89
N THR A 185 -7.81 8.52 31.21
CA THR A 185 -7.25 9.56 32.08
C THR A 185 -5.76 9.74 31.88
N GLU A 186 -5.02 8.67 31.59
CA GLU A 186 -3.57 8.72 31.34
C GLU A 186 -3.19 9.65 30.19
N MET A 187 -4.09 9.85 29.24
CA MET A 187 -3.83 10.77 28.12
C MET A 187 -3.72 12.23 28.56
N TRP A 188 -4.25 12.59 29.74
CA TRP A 188 -4.17 13.93 30.35
C TRP A 188 -3.10 14.02 31.42
N GLU A 189 -2.39 12.92 31.72
CA GLU A 189 -1.26 12.92 32.65
C GLU A 189 0.00 13.50 32.01
N PHE A 190 0.92 13.94 32.88
CA PHE A 190 2.22 14.43 32.43
C PHE A 190 3.19 13.27 32.22
N ALA A 191 3.82 13.25 31.07
CA ALA A 191 4.95 12.38 30.80
C ALA A 191 6.19 12.85 31.60
N PRO A 192 7.22 12.01 31.76
CA PRO A 192 8.43 12.35 32.52
C PRO A 192 9.17 13.61 32.04
N ASP A 193 8.96 14.05 30.82
CA ASP A 193 9.52 15.26 30.22
C ASP A 193 8.63 16.50 30.39
N GLY A 194 7.53 16.40 31.14
CA GLY A 194 6.62 17.48 31.45
C GLY A 194 5.60 17.83 30.37
N GLU A 195 5.52 17.08 29.25
CA GLU A 195 4.45 17.23 28.28
C GLU A 195 3.28 16.30 28.63
N ILE A 196 2.06 16.73 28.37
CA ILE A 196 0.86 15.87 28.49
C ILE A 196 0.87 14.82 27.37
N TYR A 197 0.47 13.57 27.68
CA TYR A 197 0.56 12.47 26.72
C TYR A 197 -0.21 12.72 25.42
N TYR A 198 -1.42 13.31 25.45
CA TYR A 198 -2.13 13.61 24.22
C TYR A 198 -1.44 14.68 23.37
N GLU A 199 -0.75 15.63 23.99
CA GLU A 199 0.05 16.63 23.28
C GLU A 199 1.28 15.99 22.62
N LYS A 200 1.94 15.04 23.31
CA LYS A 200 3.00 14.23 22.71
C LYS A 200 2.49 13.43 21.52
N LEU A 201 1.31 12.81 21.61
CA LEU A 201 0.67 12.13 20.49
C LEU A 201 0.54 13.06 19.29
N LEU A 202 -0.03 14.25 19.48
CA LEU A 202 -0.30 15.21 18.42
C LEU A 202 0.96 15.86 17.86
N ASN A 203 1.79 16.41 18.75
CA ASN A 203 2.89 17.28 18.36
C ASN A 203 4.16 16.52 17.99
N ARG A 204 4.39 15.34 18.57
CA ARG A 204 5.59 14.54 18.30
C ARG A 204 5.27 13.36 17.38
N LEU A 205 4.43 12.42 17.80
CA LEU A 205 4.22 11.20 17.02
C LEU A 205 3.54 11.48 15.67
N LEU A 206 2.36 12.10 15.69
CA LEU A 206 1.57 12.28 14.47
C LEU A 206 2.23 13.27 13.50
N ARG A 207 2.78 14.37 14.02
CA ARG A 207 3.48 15.35 13.18
C ARG A 207 4.69 14.77 12.48
N VAL A 208 5.52 13.97 13.19
CA VAL A 208 6.69 13.31 12.58
C VAL A 208 6.28 12.26 11.58
N LEU A 209 5.22 11.48 11.88
CA LEU A 209 4.69 10.47 10.96
C LEU A 209 4.19 11.11 9.65
N ILE A 210 3.42 12.18 9.77
CA ILE A 210 2.88 12.94 8.63
C ILE A 210 4.00 13.53 7.78
N ALA A 211 5.03 14.10 8.40
CA ALA A 211 6.19 14.62 7.67
C ALA A 211 6.87 13.52 6.86
N LYS A 212 7.11 12.35 7.44
CA LYS A 212 7.66 11.18 6.73
C LYS A 212 6.78 10.70 5.59
N TRP A 213 5.47 10.76 5.74
CA TRP A 213 4.55 10.40 4.66
C TRP A 213 4.63 11.38 3.49
N SER A 214 4.77 12.67 3.77
CA SER A 214 4.96 13.70 2.74
C SER A 214 6.28 13.49 1.99
N GLU A 215 7.38 13.22 2.70
CA GLU A 215 8.68 12.94 2.09
C GLU A 215 8.65 11.68 1.20
N SER A 216 7.93 10.64 1.63
CA SER A 216 7.82 9.38 0.91
C SER A 216 6.78 9.38 -0.20
N SER A 217 6.08 10.51 -0.42
CA SER A 217 4.99 10.65 -1.42
C SER A 217 3.94 9.55 -1.32
N VAL A 218 3.59 9.15 -0.09
CA VAL A 218 2.56 8.15 0.17
C VAL A 218 1.20 8.80 0.32
N SER A 219 0.15 8.07 -0.07
CA SER A 219 -1.24 8.49 0.00
C SER A 219 -2.03 7.52 0.88
N HIS A 220 -2.10 7.79 2.18
CA HIS A 220 -2.85 6.97 3.11
C HIS A 220 -4.26 7.54 3.34
N SER A 221 -5.24 6.65 3.49
CA SER A 221 -6.59 6.98 3.94
C SER A 221 -6.69 6.72 5.43
N VAL A 222 -6.86 7.77 6.22
CA VAL A 222 -6.86 7.69 7.69
C VAL A 222 -8.26 7.84 8.23
N THR A 223 -8.66 6.90 9.08
CA THR A 223 -9.85 6.98 9.91
C THR A 223 -9.42 7.02 11.38
N ILE A 224 -9.90 8.01 12.11
CA ILE A 224 -9.58 8.18 13.53
C ILE A 224 -10.82 7.94 14.35
N ILE A 225 -10.71 7.01 15.31
CA ILE A 225 -11.78 6.65 16.23
C ILE A 225 -11.28 6.89 17.64
N ALA A 226 -11.90 7.85 18.32
CA ALA A 226 -11.71 8.03 19.75
C ALA A 226 -12.58 7.01 20.49
N PHE A 227 -12.04 6.37 21.52
CA PHE A 227 -12.78 5.41 22.32
C PHE A 227 -12.34 5.47 23.77
N SER A 228 -13.27 5.09 24.65
CA SER A 228 -12.98 4.93 26.08
C SER A 228 -13.97 3.96 26.72
N ARG A 229 -13.65 3.49 27.92
CA ARG A 229 -14.53 2.76 28.77
C ARG A 229 -14.58 3.44 30.14
N SER A 230 -15.77 3.81 30.60
CA SER A 230 -16.00 4.37 31.93
C SER A 230 -16.63 3.32 32.82
N PHE A 231 -16.03 3.08 34.00
CA PHE A 231 -16.57 2.16 35.00
C PHE A 231 -17.33 2.93 36.04
N TYR A 232 -18.37 2.30 36.57
CA TYR A 232 -19.25 2.83 37.59
C TYR A 232 -19.41 1.83 38.72
N ASP A 233 -19.56 2.34 39.94
CA ASP A 233 -19.92 1.53 41.07
C ASP A 233 -21.46 1.40 41.19
N ALA A 234 -21.94 0.28 41.71
CA ALA A 234 -23.36 0.03 41.86
C ALA A 234 -24.07 1.13 42.69
N SER A 235 -23.39 1.73 43.65
CA SER A 235 -23.87 2.84 44.48
C SER A 235 -24.18 4.13 43.72
N GLN A 236 -23.70 4.26 42.50
CA GLN A 236 -23.94 5.43 41.63
C GLN A 236 -25.29 5.37 40.90
N PHE A 237 -25.97 4.22 40.99
CA PHE A 237 -27.27 3.98 40.38
C PHE A 237 -28.38 3.91 41.44
N PRO A 238 -29.63 4.26 41.08
CA PRO A 238 -30.76 4.10 41.96
C PRO A 238 -30.99 2.64 42.40
N ASP A 239 -31.53 2.45 43.61
CA ASP A 239 -31.87 1.11 44.08
C ASP A 239 -32.82 0.41 43.10
N GLY A 240 -32.50 -0.85 42.77
CA GLY A 240 -33.29 -1.64 41.82
C GLY A 240 -33.00 -1.33 40.34
N PHE A 241 -32.01 -0.52 40.02
CA PHE A 241 -31.58 -0.29 38.64
C PHE A 241 -31.04 -1.57 38.01
N ASP A 242 -31.64 -1.99 36.89
CA ASP A 242 -31.15 -3.11 36.07
C ASP A 242 -30.61 -2.55 34.74
N PRO A 243 -29.28 -2.51 34.55
CA PRO A 243 -28.69 -1.97 33.35
C PRO A 243 -29.06 -2.74 32.07
N ARG A 244 -29.58 -3.97 32.20
CA ARG A 244 -30.02 -4.80 31.08
C ARG A 244 -31.40 -4.42 30.55
N LYS A 245 -32.18 -3.68 31.33
CA LYS A 245 -33.61 -3.40 31.04
C LYS A 245 -33.88 -1.98 30.59
N ALA A 246 -33.00 -1.03 30.89
CA ALA A 246 -33.26 0.37 30.57
C ALA A 246 -32.04 1.04 29.99
N PRO A 247 -32.18 1.85 28.92
CA PRO A 247 -31.15 2.79 28.53
C PRO A 247 -30.95 3.78 29.69
N PHE A 248 -29.72 3.94 30.13
CA PHE A 248 -29.38 4.91 31.16
C PHE A 248 -29.54 6.32 30.60
N SER A 249 -30.59 7.02 30.98
CA SER A 249 -30.70 8.46 30.78
C SER A 249 -30.21 9.16 32.05
N ASP A 250 -28.92 9.58 32.04
CA ASP A 250 -28.42 10.46 33.10
C ASP A 250 -29.26 11.78 33.05
N PRO A 251 -30.00 12.13 34.09
CA PRO A 251 -30.78 13.37 34.14
C PRO A 251 -29.89 14.62 33.93
N ARG A 252 -28.59 14.52 34.21
CA ARG A 252 -27.60 15.59 33.99
C ARG A 252 -27.18 15.73 32.52
N ARG A 253 -27.47 14.73 31.66
CA ARG A 253 -27.20 14.77 30.20
C ARG A 253 -28.39 15.29 29.39
N GLN A 254 -29.51 15.65 30.01
CA GLN A 254 -30.73 16.17 29.36
C GLN A 254 -30.57 17.50 28.63
N GLY A 255 -29.38 18.12 28.65
CA GLY A 255 -29.08 19.34 27.91
C GLY A 255 -28.42 19.15 26.51
N PHE A 256 -28.14 17.94 26.13
CA PHE A 256 -27.52 17.67 24.82
C PHE A 256 -28.57 17.11 23.86
N GLY A 257 -29.09 17.99 23.00
CA GLY A 257 -30.01 17.64 21.95
C GLY A 257 -29.45 16.60 20.98
N PRO A 258 -30.27 16.03 20.10
CA PRO A 258 -29.94 14.89 19.22
C PRO A 258 -28.96 15.24 18.07
N GLY A 259 -28.02 16.16 18.30
CA GLY A 259 -27.13 16.73 17.27
C GLY A 259 -25.65 16.35 17.34
N CYS A 260 -25.18 15.61 18.34
CA CYS A 260 -23.76 15.28 18.50
C CYS A 260 -23.38 13.86 18.03
N GLY A 261 -24.21 13.21 17.24
CA GLY A 261 -23.86 11.93 16.60
C GLY A 261 -22.97 12.13 15.40
N ALA A 262 -21.81 11.45 15.34
CA ALA A 262 -21.06 11.34 14.10
C ALA A 262 -21.95 10.78 12.99
N PRO A 263 -21.95 11.33 11.77
CA PRO A 263 -22.75 10.80 10.68
C PRO A 263 -22.25 9.39 10.33
N GLY A 264 -23.10 8.38 10.55
CA GLY A 264 -22.81 6.99 10.17
C GLY A 264 -22.98 5.94 11.27
N ILE A 265 -23.04 6.31 12.54
CA ILE A 265 -23.48 5.39 13.58
C ILE A 265 -24.97 5.68 13.77
N ASN A 266 -25.80 4.73 13.36
CA ASN A 266 -27.25 4.85 13.44
C ASN A 266 -27.69 4.94 14.91
N MET A 267 -27.74 6.15 15.45
CA MET A 267 -28.49 6.50 16.66
C MET A 267 -30.00 6.54 16.38
N ALA A 268 -30.45 6.07 15.20
CA ALA A 268 -31.85 6.11 14.75
C ALA A 268 -32.82 5.27 15.59
N ASN A 269 -32.32 4.44 16.50
CA ASN A 269 -33.19 3.56 17.31
C ASN A 269 -33.40 4.01 18.77
N GLY A 270 -33.04 5.25 19.10
CA GLY A 270 -33.42 5.80 20.42
C GLY A 270 -32.71 5.15 21.63
N TYR A 271 -31.69 4.34 21.40
CA TYR A 271 -30.89 3.76 22.48
C TYR A 271 -29.82 4.77 22.89
N GLY A 272 -30.01 5.33 24.08
CA GLY A 272 -28.95 6.00 24.82
C GLY A 272 -27.75 5.06 25.08
N PRO A 273 -26.64 5.57 25.62
CA PRO A 273 -25.51 4.74 25.98
C PRO A 273 -25.96 3.56 26.85
N THR A 274 -25.62 2.36 26.40
CA THR A 274 -26.03 1.12 27.09
C THR A 274 -25.01 0.86 28.19
N ILE A 275 -25.48 0.80 29.44
CA ILE A 275 -24.68 0.35 30.58
C ILE A 275 -24.56 -1.17 30.53
N HIS A 276 -23.34 -1.65 30.58
CA HIS A 276 -23.00 -3.07 30.62
C HIS A 276 -22.52 -3.47 32.00
N VAL A 277 -22.49 -4.78 32.25
CA VAL A 277 -21.91 -5.36 33.46
C VAL A 277 -20.67 -6.15 33.05
N ASP A 278 -19.54 -5.84 33.66
CA ASP A 278 -18.33 -6.61 33.47
C ASP A 278 -18.51 -7.99 34.14
N PRO A 279 -18.39 -9.08 33.38
CA PRO A 279 -18.62 -10.42 33.90
C PRO A 279 -17.60 -10.88 34.94
N VAL A 280 -16.41 -10.24 34.98
CA VAL A 280 -15.33 -10.60 35.87
C VAL A 280 -15.43 -9.84 37.20
N SER A 281 -15.55 -8.51 37.11
CA SER A 281 -15.55 -7.64 38.30
C SER A 281 -16.92 -7.34 38.85
N GLY A 282 -17.99 -7.60 38.06
CA GLY A 282 -19.34 -7.23 38.40
C GLY A 282 -19.65 -5.73 38.34
N ARG A 283 -18.69 -4.92 37.91
CA ARG A 283 -18.82 -3.47 37.81
C ARG A 283 -19.63 -3.08 36.59
N TYR A 284 -20.35 -1.96 36.70
CA TYR A 284 -21.01 -1.38 35.53
C TYR A 284 -20.01 -0.61 34.66
N TYR A 285 -20.21 -0.65 33.36
CA TYR A 285 -19.37 0.16 32.43
C TYR A 285 -20.19 0.65 31.23
N GLU A 286 -19.70 1.73 30.67
CA GLU A 286 -20.19 2.35 29.43
C GLU A 286 -19.04 2.50 28.47
N ASP A 287 -19.25 2.07 27.22
CA ASP A 287 -18.28 2.25 26.14
C ASP A 287 -18.62 3.51 25.32
N PHE A 288 -17.60 4.30 25.07
CA PHE A 288 -17.67 5.47 24.20
C PHE A 288 -16.87 5.23 22.93
N TYR A 289 -17.50 5.53 21.80
CA TYR A 289 -16.86 5.50 20.48
C TYR A 289 -17.29 6.72 19.69
N LYS A 290 -16.31 7.43 19.12
CA LYS A 290 -16.55 8.56 18.23
C LYS A 290 -15.62 8.51 17.03
N VAL A 291 -16.20 8.49 15.82
CA VAL A 291 -15.42 8.68 14.59
C VAL A 291 -15.10 10.17 14.46
N VAL A 292 -13.86 10.55 14.72
CA VAL A 292 -13.41 11.94 14.63
C VAL A 292 -13.19 12.34 13.18
N VAL A 293 -12.60 11.43 12.40
CA VAL A 293 -12.31 11.61 10.98
C VAL A 293 -12.51 10.28 10.27
N MET A 294 -13.13 10.31 9.08
CA MET A 294 -13.36 9.11 8.28
C MET A 294 -12.73 9.25 6.89
N ASN A 295 -11.92 8.25 6.51
CA ASN A 295 -11.31 8.12 5.18
C ASN A 295 -10.61 9.39 4.69
N PHE A 296 -9.93 10.10 5.56
CA PHE A 296 -9.20 11.30 5.20
C PHE A 296 -7.98 10.95 4.33
N THR A 297 -7.92 11.52 3.14
CA THR A 297 -6.83 11.32 2.16
C THR A 297 -6.17 12.63 1.73
N GLY A 298 -6.52 13.74 2.39
CA GLY A 298 -6.07 15.08 2.01
C GLY A 298 -4.61 15.37 2.38
N LEU A 299 -4.12 16.50 1.90
CA LEU A 299 -2.80 17.05 2.25
C LEU A 299 -2.85 17.96 3.49
N ASP A 300 -4.03 18.39 3.90
CA ASP A 300 -4.22 19.31 5.03
C ASP A 300 -4.26 18.57 6.39
N TRP A 301 -3.13 17.97 6.73
CA TRP A 301 -2.94 17.27 7.99
C TRP A 301 -3.03 18.20 9.21
N ASN A 302 -2.76 19.49 9.06
CA ASN A 302 -2.89 20.45 10.16
C ASN A 302 -4.33 20.56 10.63
N ARG A 303 -5.29 20.55 9.71
CA ARG A 303 -6.73 20.53 10.02
C ARG A 303 -7.10 19.29 10.83
N LEU A 304 -6.55 18.13 10.48
CA LEU A 304 -6.79 16.87 11.19
C LEU A 304 -6.25 16.93 12.62
N LEU A 305 -5.02 17.42 12.81
CA LEU A 305 -4.43 17.59 14.14
C LEU A 305 -5.23 18.58 15.00
N LEU A 306 -5.73 19.66 14.41
CA LEU A 306 -6.60 20.62 15.11
C LEU A 306 -7.94 20.01 15.53
N LEU A 307 -8.56 19.17 14.67
CA LEU A 307 -9.76 18.44 15.04
C LEU A 307 -9.52 17.51 16.21
N LEU A 308 -8.45 16.72 16.19
CA LEU A 308 -8.07 15.87 17.31
C LEU A 308 -7.83 16.66 18.58
N LYS A 309 -7.08 17.75 18.50
CA LYS A 309 -6.82 18.63 19.66
C LYS A 309 -8.13 19.16 20.26
N LYS A 310 -9.07 19.57 19.41
CA LYS A 310 -10.41 20.00 19.86
C LYS A 310 -11.17 18.86 20.53
N GLU A 311 -11.12 17.66 20.00
CA GLU A 311 -11.77 16.50 20.64
C GLU A 311 -11.19 16.22 22.02
N PHE A 312 -9.87 16.22 22.16
CA PHE A 312 -9.25 16.05 23.49
C PHE A 312 -9.67 17.16 24.47
N ALA A 313 -9.67 18.41 24.03
CA ALA A 313 -10.06 19.52 24.89
C ALA A 313 -11.54 19.47 25.33
N SER A 314 -12.45 19.08 24.40
CA SER A 314 -13.87 19.01 24.68
C SER A 314 -14.30 17.73 25.37
N TYR A 315 -13.50 16.69 25.34
CA TYR A 315 -13.87 15.37 25.87
C TYR A 315 -14.16 15.45 27.40
N TYR A 316 -13.30 16.09 28.13
CA TYR A 316 -13.46 16.30 29.58
C TYR A 316 -14.77 17.00 29.91
N GLU A 317 -15.10 18.08 29.20
CA GLU A 317 -16.32 18.84 29.40
C GLU A 317 -17.57 18.04 29.02
N THR A 318 -17.50 17.31 27.89
CA THR A 318 -18.64 16.57 27.36
C THR A 318 -19.00 15.36 28.22
N HIS A 319 -17.98 14.65 28.73
CA HIS A 319 -18.20 13.41 29.50
C HIS A 319 -18.18 13.63 31.02
N ARG A 320 -17.96 14.88 31.48
CA ARG A 320 -17.89 15.23 32.92
C ARG A 320 -17.05 14.24 33.72
N TRP A 321 -15.87 13.91 33.17
CA TRP A 321 -14.95 13.04 33.85
C TRP A 321 -14.64 13.66 35.22
N ARG A 322 -14.65 12.85 36.24
CA ARG A 322 -14.22 13.24 37.57
C ARG A 322 -12.73 13.55 37.51
N THR A 323 -12.27 14.42 38.37
CA THR A 323 -10.85 14.78 38.43
C THR A 323 -9.99 13.55 38.70
N PRO A 324 -8.70 13.51 38.31
CA PRO A 324 -7.80 12.39 38.60
C PRO A 324 -7.76 11.96 40.06
N GLU A 325 -8.02 12.86 40.98
CA GLU A 325 -8.13 12.59 42.42
C GLU A 325 -9.30 11.68 42.80
N GLU A 326 -10.32 11.59 41.94
CA GLU A 326 -11.49 10.72 42.12
C GLU A 326 -11.31 9.32 41.48
N PHE A 327 -10.22 9.11 40.74
CA PHE A 327 -9.88 7.83 40.14
C PHE A 327 -8.79 7.14 40.94
N SER A 328 -9.15 6.12 41.72
CA SER A 328 -8.15 5.24 42.31
C SER A 328 -7.45 4.44 41.20
N PRO A 329 -6.11 4.23 41.29
CA PRO A 329 -5.36 3.38 40.34
C PRO A 329 -5.92 1.96 40.21
N ALA A 330 -6.72 1.50 41.18
CA ALA A 330 -7.40 0.21 41.14
C ALA A 330 -8.64 0.17 40.21
N GLN A 331 -8.93 1.26 39.49
CA GLN A 331 -10.08 1.37 38.59
C GLN A 331 -9.75 1.13 37.12
N TYR A 332 -8.49 0.76 36.80
CA TYR A 332 -8.01 0.41 35.45
C TYR A 332 -7.71 -1.08 35.31
#